data_55e736400c2e59b125ffc23e93184154
#
_entry.id   55e736400c2e59b125ffc23e93184154
#
_cell.length_a   1.000
_cell.length_b   1.000
_cell.length_c   1.000
_cell.angle_alpha   90.00
_cell.angle_beta   90.00
_cell.angle_gamma   90.00
#
_symmetry.space_group_name_H-M   'P 1'
#
loop_
_entity.id
_entity.type
_entity.pdbx_description
1 polymer ?
#
loop_
_entity_poly.entity_id
_entity_poly.type
_entity_poly.pdbx_seq_one_letter_code
_entity_poly.pdbx_strand_id
1 'polypeptide(L)'
;MKRQRLGIALAAVLLAFPGAPAAAQQPAKAPAQQPAKAPAQQPAKAAAQPPAVAPAPDIDPDAVAALDRMGAYLRTVKTFRVKAVTTRDRVLENGQLVQADSKVDILARFPDRLRLDTESTRQERMYLYDGKSFTIYGKRIQYYATIPAPPTIGQLSTMLSDKYDISIPLEDLFWWGTEKVNSSAITSATEIGPADVLGTTCQQYAFRQEGLDWQIWIQLGENPLPRKLVITTTTDASRPQYSAVYMWDLAPSYNEAAFVFDPPAGALKIPLATADKAGN
;
A
#
# COMPACT_ATOMS: atom_id res chain seq x y z
N MET A 1 -10.59 5.45 27.84
CA MET A 1 -11.09 4.40 26.95
C MET A 1 -10.36 4.56 25.62
N LYS A 2 -9.32 3.73 25.39
CA LYS A 2 -8.52 3.74 24.16
C LYS A 2 -9.35 3.07 23.06
N ARG A 3 -9.69 3.82 22.00
CA ARG A 3 -10.29 3.26 20.78
C ARG A 3 -9.20 2.47 20.06
N GLN A 4 -9.30 1.16 20.09
CA GLN A 4 -8.51 0.28 19.21
C GLN A 4 -8.95 0.54 17.77
N ARG A 5 -8.09 1.20 17.01
CA ARG A 5 -8.22 1.26 15.56
C ARG A 5 -7.59 -0.02 14.98
N LEU A 6 -8.40 -1.05 14.83
CA LEU A 6 -8.05 -2.26 14.10
C LEU A 6 -8.52 -2.07 12.65
N GLY A 7 -7.65 -1.56 11.82
CA GLY A 7 -7.82 -1.53 10.37
C GLY A 7 -6.60 -2.17 9.73
N ILE A 8 -6.74 -2.73 8.54
CA ILE A 8 -5.58 -3.01 7.69
C ILE A 8 -4.83 -1.69 7.61
N ALA A 9 -3.71 -1.58 8.31
CA ALA A 9 -2.89 -0.37 8.29
C ALA A 9 -2.16 -0.30 6.95
N LEU A 10 -2.88 0.09 5.90
CA LEU A 10 -2.25 0.63 4.71
C LEU A 10 -1.77 2.03 5.08
N ALA A 11 -0.61 2.11 5.71
CA ALA A 11 0.03 3.36 6.01
C ALA A 11 0.38 4.05 4.69
N ALA A 12 -0.47 4.97 4.26
CA ALA A 12 -0.13 5.95 3.26
C ALA A 12 0.91 6.88 3.89
N VAL A 13 2.20 6.62 3.64
CA VAL A 13 3.28 7.52 4.03
C VAL A 13 3.14 8.80 3.24
N LEU A 14 2.46 9.79 3.81
CA LEU A 14 2.49 11.19 3.40
C LEU A 14 3.82 11.77 3.89
N LEU A 15 4.87 11.68 3.07
CA LEU A 15 6.06 12.52 3.25
C LEU A 15 5.71 13.92 2.73
N ALA A 16 5.29 14.80 3.64
CA ALA A 16 5.20 16.23 3.37
C ALA A 16 6.62 16.81 3.22
N PHE A 17 6.93 17.37 2.06
CA PHE A 17 8.10 18.24 1.87
C PHE A 17 7.64 19.69 1.85
N PRO A 18 8.32 20.63 2.54
CA PRO A 18 8.02 22.04 2.44
C PRO A 18 8.41 22.55 1.04
N GLY A 19 7.42 23.03 0.27
CA GLY A 19 7.63 23.73 -0.98
C GLY A 19 7.92 25.19 -0.72
N ALA A 20 8.96 25.75 -1.36
CA ALA A 20 9.26 27.18 -1.39
C ALA A 20 8.17 27.95 -2.17
N PRO A 21 7.85 29.21 -1.81
CA PRO A 21 6.82 29.98 -2.48
C PRO A 21 7.33 30.51 -3.83
N ALA A 22 6.62 30.19 -4.92
CA ALA A 22 6.78 30.85 -6.20
C ALA A 22 5.80 32.00 -6.31
N ALA A 23 6.33 33.20 -6.63
CA ALA A 23 5.59 34.43 -6.77
C ALA A 23 4.55 34.35 -7.90
N ALA A 24 3.32 34.75 -7.58
CA ALA A 24 2.22 34.87 -8.53
C ALA A 24 2.37 36.07 -9.44
N GLN A 25 2.40 35.86 -10.76
CA GLN A 25 2.12 36.89 -11.76
C GLN A 25 0.64 36.78 -12.16
N GLN A 26 -0.09 37.90 -11.99
CA GLN A 26 -1.49 38.04 -12.40
C GLN A 26 -1.59 38.19 -13.93
N PRO A 27 -2.51 37.51 -14.60
CA PRO A 27 -2.86 37.85 -15.97
C PRO A 27 -3.99 38.87 -16.04
N ALA A 28 -3.89 39.70 -17.05
CA ALA A 28 -4.73 40.86 -17.34
C ALA A 28 -6.20 40.47 -17.68
N LYS A 29 -7.08 41.38 -17.29
CA LYS A 29 -8.53 41.34 -17.40
C LYS A 29 -8.98 41.56 -18.87
N ALA A 30 -9.73 40.59 -19.45
CA ALA A 30 -10.45 40.79 -20.70
C ALA A 30 -11.91 41.24 -20.43
N PRO A 31 -12.56 42.01 -21.34
CA PRO A 31 -13.86 42.62 -21.07
C PRO A 31 -15.02 41.64 -21.21
N ALA A 32 -16.01 41.85 -20.34
CA ALA A 32 -17.24 41.07 -20.25
C ALA A 32 -18.20 41.29 -21.41
N GLN A 33 -18.64 40.25 -22.08
CA GLN A 33 -19.84 40.24 -22.92
C GLN A 33 -21.04 39.74 -22.09
N GLN A 34 -22.13 40.52 -22.09
CA GLN A 34 -23.39 40.19 -21.45
C GLN A 34 -24.11 39.09 -22.24
N PRO A 35 -24.62 38.01 -21.59
CA PRO A 35 -25.53 37.08 -22.24
C PRO A 35 -26.99 37.54 -22.09
N ALA A 36 -27.73 37.35 -23.17
CA ALA A 36 -29.16 37.63 -23.31
C ALA A 36 -30.03 36.82 -22.32
N LYS A 37 -31.09 37.45 -21.83
CA LYS A 37 -32.04 36.98 -20.88
C LYS A 37 -32.95 35.87 -21.52
N ALA A 38 -32.83 34.63 -21.04
CA ALA A 38 -33.78 33.56 -21.37
C ALA A 38 -34.97 33.57 -20.38
N PRO A 39 -36.19 33.15 -20.77
CA PRO A 39 -37.37 33.23 -19.92
C PRO A 39 -37.32 32.19 -18.78
N ALA A 40 -37.79 32.62 -17.61
CA ALA A 40 -37.84 31.82 -16.39
C ALA A 40 -38.84 30.66 -16.54
N GLN A 41 -38.34 29.43 -16.48
CA GLN A 41 -39.15 28.23 -16.19
C GLN A 41 -39.31 28.06 -14.69
N GLN A 42 -40.53 27.93 -14.21
CA GLN A 42 -40.86 27.67 -12.83
C GLN A 42 -40.29 26.28 -12.42
N PRO A 43 -39.66 26.16 -11.23
CA PRO A 43 -39.20 24.86 -10.78
C PRO A 43 -40.37 23.97 -10.40
N ALA A 44 -40.49 22.83 -11.09
CA ALA A 44 -41.37 21.75 -10.67
C ALA A 44 -40.94 21.24 -9.29
N LYS A 45 -41.91 21.19 -8.37
CA LYS A 45 -41.72 20.71 -6.99
C LYS A 45 -41.29 19.25 -7.04
N ALA A 46 -39.99 19.01 -6.84
CA ALA A 46 -39.43 17.66 -6.74
C ALA A 46 -40.05 16.96 -5.54
N ALA A 47 -40.79 15.90 -5.77
CA ALA A 47 -41.24 14.99 -4.73
C ALA A 47 -40.00 14.39 -4.04
N ALA A 48 -39.90 14.57 -2.73
CA ALA A 48 -38.84 13.96 -1.93
C ALA A 48 -38.92 12.44 -2.08
N GLN A 49 -37.92 11.85 -2.74
CA GLN A 49 -37.73 10.40 -2.70
C GLN A 49 -37.41 9.99 -1.26
N PRO A 50 -38.04 8.93 -0.71
CA PRO A 50 -37.65 8.40 0.57
C PRO A 50 -36.16 8.03 0.54
N PRO A 51 -35.40 8.20 1.65
CA PRO A 51 -34.01 7.84 1.70
C PRO A 51 -33.86 6.37 1.30
N ALA A 52 -33.06 6.11 0.27
CA ALA A 52 -32.73 4.75 -0.15
C ALA A 52 -32.11 4.05 1.06
N VAL A 53 -32.76 3.01 1.56
CA VAL A 53 -32.20 2.10 2.55
C VAL A 53 -30.94 1.53 1.91
N ALA A 54 -29.78 1.76 2.55
CA ALA A 54 -28.54 1.16 2.10
C ALA A 54 -28.75 -0.37 2.02
N PRO A 55 -28.44 -1.01 0.87
CA PRO A 55 -28.59 -2.45 0.76
C PRO A 55 -27.77 -3.12 1.88
N ALA A 56 -28.33 -4.20 2.45
CA ALA A 56 -27.61 -5.02 3.41
C ALA A 56 -26.23 -5.41 2.83
N PRO A 57 -25.16 -5.54 3.65
CA PRO A 57 -23.85 -5.93 3.17
C PRO A 57 -23.95 -7.26 2.42
N ASP A 58 -23.62 -7.21 1.13
CA ASP A 58 -23.58 -8.39 0.28
C ASP A 58 -22.19 -9.00 0.40
N ILE A 59 -22.05 -9.98 1.30
CA ILE A 59 -20.80 -10.68 1.56
C ILE A 59 -20.92 -12.08 0.97
N ASP A 60 -20.27 -12.29 -0.18
CA ASP A 60 -20.07 -13.59 -0.77
C ASP A 60 -19.12 -14.43 0.10
N PRO A 61 -19.59 -15.55 0.69
CA PRO A 61 -18.77 -16.38 1.56
C PRO A 61 -17.59 -17.04 0.82
N ASP A 62 -17.72 -17.30 -0.48
CA ASP A 62 -16.67 -17.92 -1.28
C ASP A 62 -15.52 -16.92 -1.53
N ALA A 63 -15.83 -15.63 -1.67
CA ALA A 63 -14.83 -14.59 -1.77
C ALA A 63 -14.02 -14.46 -0.46
N VAL A 64 -14.68 -14.48 0.69
CA VAL A 64 -13.99 -14.48 2.00
C VAL A 64 -13.16 -15.73 2.19
N ALA A 65 -13.72 -16.91 1.89
CA ALA A 65 -13.00 -18.19 1.97
C ALA A 65 -11.77 -18.23 1.04
N ALA A 66 -11.79 -17.54 -0.09
CA ALA A 66 -10.63 -17.44 -0.97
C ALA A 66 -9.50 -16.65 -0.33
N LEU A 67 -9.80 -15.54 0.38
CA LEU A 67 -8.80 -14.79 1.16
C LEU A 67 -8.20 -15.63 2.27
N ASP A 68 -9.03 -16.39 2.98
CA ASP A 68 -8.57 -17.25 4.08
C ASP A 68 -7.66 -18.36 3.54
N ARG A 69 -8.01 -19.00 2.42
CA ARG A 69 -7.16 -19.99 1.75
C ARG A 69 -5.82 -19.40 1.31
N MET A 70 -5.84 -18.22 0.69
CA MET A 70 -4.62 -17.51 0.29
C MET A 70 -3.75 -17.18 1.51
N GLY A 71 -4.34 -16.62 2.56
CA GLY A 71 -3.63 -16.29 3.80
C GLY A 71 -3.03 -17.53 4.45
N ALA A 72 -3.80 -18.62 4.58
CA ALA A 72 -3.32 -19.89 5.12
C ALA A 72 -2.13 -20.43 4.30
N TYR A 73 -2.23 -20.40 2.96
CA TYR A 73 -1.13 -20.83 2.09
C TYR A 73 0.13 -20.00 2.31
N LEU A 74 0.00 -18.66 2.33
CA LEU A 74 1.14 -17.77 2.57
C LEU A 74 1.87 -18.06 3.90
N ARG A 75 1.15 -18.51 4.94
CA ARG A 75 1.77 -18.92 6.24
C ARG A 75 2.57 -20.22 6.14
N THR A 76 2.32 -21.06 5.14
CA THR A 76 3.12 -22.26 4.91
C THR A 76 4.45 -21.97 4.21
N VAL A 77 4.52 -20.90 3.44
CA VAL A 77 5.70 -20.51 2.67
C VAL A 77 6.79 -19.97 3.60
N LYS A 78 7.90 -20.69 3.71
CA LYS A 78 9.00 -20.33 4.62
C LYS A 78 10.01 -19.38 3.98
N THR A 79 10.22 -19.52 2.69
CA THR A 79 11.16 -18.71 1.94
C THR A 79 10.56 -18.34 0.58
N PHE A 80 10.69 -17.10 0.18
CA PHE A 80 10.24 -16.67 -1.14
C PHE A 80 11.00 -15.42 -1.61
N ARG A 81 11.00 -15.22 -2.91
CA ARG A 81 11.30 -13.93 -3.54
C ARG A 81 10.07 -13.42 -4.27
N VAL A 82 9.76 -12.16 -4.07
CA VAL A 82 8.69 -11.45 -4.80
C VAL A 82 9.29 -10.24 -5.46
N LYS A 83 9.16 -10.17 -6.78
CA LYS A 83 9.35 -8.92 -7.52
C LYS A 83 7.98 -8.32 -7.78
N ALA A 84 7.82 -7.02 -7.54
CA ALA A 84 6.58 -6.33 -7.82
C ALA A 84 6.81 -5.01 -8.53
N VAL A 85 5.86 -4.65 -9.38
CA VAL A 85 5.70 -3.30 -9.87
C VAL A 85 4.50 -2.69 -9.13
N THR A 86 4.74 -1.57 -8.49
CA THR A 86 3.69 -0.84 -7.77
C THR A 86 3.46 0.51 -8.42
N THR A 87 2.20 0.90 -8.52
CA THR A 87 1.77 2.22 -9.01
C THR A 87 0.95 2.88 -7.91
N ARG A 88 1.25 4.13 -7.60
CA ARG A 88 0.53 4.92 -6.59
C ARG A 88 0.10 6.25 -7.18
N ASP A 89 -1.17 6.59 -7.01
CA ASP A 89 -1.67 7.93 -7.26
C ASP A 89 -1.24 8.87 -6.14
N ARG A 90 -0.87 10.07 -6.54
CA ARG A 90 -0.61 11.19 -5.66
C ARG A 90 -1.52 12.34 -6.06
N VAL A 91 -2.28 12.85 -5.12
CA VAL A 91 -3.14 14.02 -5.31
C VAL A 91 -2.28 15.26 -5.20
N LEU A 92 -2.31 16.12 -6.23
CA LEU A 92 -1.69 17.44 -6.20
C LEU A 92 -2.61 18.44 -5.48
N GLU A 93 -2.08 19.59 -5.08
CA GLU A 93 -2.85 20.65 -4.40
C GLU A 93 -4.08 21.14 -5.20
N ASN A 94 -4.04 21.03 -6.52
CA ASN A 94 -5.15 21.37 -7.41
C ASN A 94 -6.15 20.21 -7.60
N GLY A 95 -5.99 19.10 -6.87
CA GLY A 95 -6.83 17.90 -6.98
C GLY A 95 -6.48 16.97 -8.14
N GLN A 96 -5.48 17.28 -8.96
CA GLN A 96 -5.05 16.42 -10.07
C GLN A 96 -4.33 15.18 -9.54
N LEU A 97 -4.64 14.01 -10.11
CA LEU A 97 -3.93 12.77 -9.82
C LEU A 97 -2.71 12.63 -10.74
N VAL A 98 -1.58 12.28 -10.15
CA VAL A 98 -0.37 11.88 -10.88
C VAL A 98 0.11 10.53 -10.37
N GLN A 99 0.52 9.66 -11.29
CA GLN A 99 1.00 8.33 -10.94
C GLN A 99 2.51 8.31 -10.70
N ALA A 100 2.92 7.50 -9.76
CA ALA A 100 4.31 7.20 -9.47
C ALA A 100 4.51 5.69 -9.39
N ASP A 101 5.42 5.19 -10.22
CA ASP A 101 5.77 3.78 -10.24
C ASP A 101 7.00 3.50 -9.39
N SER A 102 7.03 2.29 -8.82
CA SER A 102 8.20 1.77 -8.12
C SER A 102 8.35 0.28 -8.41
N LYS A 103 9.59 -0.18 -8.45
CA LYS A 103 9.93 -1.61 -8.43
C LYS A 103 10.26 -2.00 -7.01
N VAL A 104 9.80 -3.16 -6.62
CA VAL A 104 10.06 -3.74 -5.30
C VAL A 104 10.58 -5.16 -5.51
N ASP A 105 11.67 -5.52 -4.84
CA ASP A 105 12.24 -6.87 -4.84
C ASP A 105 12.40 -7.30 -3.39
N ILE A 106 11.63 -8.29 -2.97
CA ILE A 106 11.64 -8.83 -1.61
C ILE A 106 12.23 -10.24 -1.66
N LEU A 107 13.24 -10.50 -0.86
CA LEU A 107 13.68 -11.82 -0.46
C LEU A 107 13.39 -11.98 1.03
N ALA A 108 12.54 -12.92 1.37
CA ALA A 108 12.17 -13.19 2.76
C ALA A 108 12.40 -14.66 3.12
N ARG A 109 12.88 -14.90 4.34
CA ARG A 109 12.89 -16.19 5.00
C ARG A 109 12.33 -16.03 6.41
N PHE A 110 11.18 -16.64 6.64
CA PHE A 110 10.56 -16.61 7.95
C PHE A 110 11.34 -17.44 8.98
N PRO A 111 11.36 -16.97 10.24
CA PRO A 111 10.62 -15.81 10.76
C PRO A 111 11.42 -14.50 10.74
N ASP A 112 12.71 -14.50 10.37
CA ASP A 112 13.66 -13.51 10.84
C ASP A 112 14.66 -12.98 9.79
N ARG A 113 14.43 -13.20 8.52
CA ARG A 113 15.29 -12.68 7.44
C ARG A 113 14.48 -11.93 6.40
N LEU A 114 14.90 -10.70 6.13
CA LEU A 114 14.29 -9.86 5.10
C LEU A 114 15.35 -9.03 4.40
N ARG A 115 15.34 -9.09 3.08
CA ARG A 115 15.94 -8.11 2.21
C ARG A 115 14.87 -7.54 1.31
N LEU A 116 14.80 -6.22 1.21
CA LEU A 116 13.85 -5.53 0.36
C LEU A 116 14.58 -4.39 -0.34
N ASP A 117 14.58 -4.42 -1.66
CA ASP A 117 15.11 -3.38 -2.52
C ASP A 117 13.95 -2.63 -3.18
N THR A 118 13.94 -1.29 -3.11
CA THR A 118 12.95 -0.45 -3.81
C THR A 118 13.64 0.52 -4.74
N GLU A 119 13.09 0.66 -5.94
CA GLU A 119 13.56 1.59 -6.95
C GLU A 119 12.40 2.39 -7.52
N SER A 120 12.53 3.69 -7.54
CA SER A 120 11.63 4.62 -8.21
C SER A 120 12.41 5.75 -8.88
N THR A 121 11.73 6.60 -9.63
CA THR A 121 12.38 7.79 -10.24
C THR A 121 13.07 8.68 -9.20
N ARG A 122 12.56 8.75 -7.98
CA ARG A 122 13.05 9.66 -6.93
C ARG A 122 13.93 9.01 -5.88
N GLN A 123 13.75 7.71 -5.61
CA GLN A 123 14.36 7.02 -4.48
C GLN A 123 14.84 5.65 -4.87
N GLU A 124 15.96 5.23 -4.30
CA GLU A 124 16.45 3.87 -4.32
C GLU A 124 16.88 3.51 -2.91
N ARG A 125 16.19 2.54 -2.31
CA ARG A 125 16.40 2.12 -0.92
C ARG A 125 16.56 0.63 -0.81
N MET A 126 17.37 0.23 0.16
CA MET A 126 17.53 -1.15 0.59
C MET A 126 17.16 -1.25 2.07
N TYR A 127 16.40 -2.26 2.41
CA TYR A 127 16.04 -2.62 3.78
C TYR A 127 16.58 -4.02 4.05
N LEU A 128 17.32 -4.19 5.11
CA LEU A 128 17.93 -5.45 5.51
C LEU A 128 17.61 -5.76 6.95
N TYR A 129 17.24 -7.02 7.20
CA TYR A 129 16.96 -7.52 8.53
C TYR A 129 17.50 -8.93 8.68
N ASP A 130 18.34 -9.12 9.70
CA ASP A 130 19.07 -10.34 10.00
C ASP A 130 18.58 -11.07 11.26
N GLY A 131 17.41 -10.69 11.79
CA GLY A 131 16.86 -11.25 13.03
C GLY A 131 17.35 -10.57 14.30
N LYS A 132 18.29 -9.63 14.22
CA LYS A 132 18.87 -8.90 15.36
C LYS A 132 18.94 -7.40 15.12
N SER A 133 19.21 -7.02 13.89
CA SER A 133 19.34 -5.63 13.45
C SER A 133 18.52 -5.38 12.18
N PHE A 134 18.02 -4.16 12.07
CA PHE A 134 17.38 -3.63 10.88
C PHE A 134 18.19 -2.47 10.34
N THR A 135 18.49 -2.50 9.05
CA THR A 135 19.20 -1.43 8.35
C THR A 135 18.37 -0.91 7.20
N ILE A 136 18.27 0.42 7.11
CA ILE A 136 17.76 1.12 5.92
C ILE A 136 18.92 1.87 5.28
N TYR A 137 19.12 1.68 3.98
CA TYR A 137 20.15 2.33 3.18
C TYR A 137 19.55 3.05 1.98
N GLY A 138 19.79 4.35 1.89
CA GLY A 138 19.44 5.18 0.73
C GLY A 138 20.59 5.18 -0.27
N LYS A 139 20.50 4.35 -1.32
CA LYS A 139 21.61 4.13 -2.27
C LYS A 139 22.03 5.41 -3.01
N ARG A 140 21.09 6.26 -3.38
CA ARG A 140 21.39 7.52 -4.10
C ARG A 140 22.02 8.57 -3.24
N ILE A 141 21.67 8.62 -1.95
CA ILE A 141 22.16 9.61 -0.99
C ILE A 141 23.34 9.10 -0.16
N GLN A 142 23.62 7.79 -0.24
CA GLN A 142 24.70 7.08 0.47
C GLN A 142 24.65 7.22 1.99
N TYR A 143 23.45 7.36 2.58
CA TYR A 143 23.24 7.33 4.02
C TYR A 143 22.55 6.05 4.46
N TYR A 144 22.95 5.51 5.60
CA TYR A 144 22.27 4.37 6.20
C TYR A 144 22.05 4.55 7.70
N ALA A 145 21.03 3.90 8.22
CA ALA A 145 20.75 3.79 9.64
C ALA A 145 20.56 2.33 10.02
N THR A 146 21.15 1.91 11.15
CA THR A 146 20.99 0.56 11.69
C THR A 146 20.49 0.68 13.12
N ILE A 147 19.45 -0.07 13.45
CA ILE A 147 18.85 -0.13 14.79
C ILE A 147 18.75 -1.60 15.25
N PRO A 148 18.74 -1.87 16.56
CA PRO A 148 18.36 -3.17 17.09
C PRO A 148 16.93 -3.52 16.68
N ALA A 149 16.69 -4.79 16.36
CA ALA A 149 15.41 -5.26 15.89
C ALA A 149 14.93 -6.48 16.69
N PRO A 150 13.59 -6.64 16.84
CA PRO A 150 12.99 -7.81 17.47
C PRO A 150 13.20 -9.08 16.63
N PRO A 151 12.93 -10.28 17.17
CA PRO A 151 13.34 -11.54 16.54
C PRO A 151 12.49 -12.00 15.35
N THR A 152 11.40 -11.30 15.00
CA THR A 152 10.54 -11.71 13.87
C THR A 152 10.18 -10.54 12.95
N ILE A 153 9.96 -10.83 11.65
CA ILE A 153 9.53 -9.84 10.66
C ILE A 153 8.24 -9.13 11.11
N GLY A 154 7.29 -9.86 11.70
CA GLY A 154 6.04 -9.28 12.17
C GLY A 154 6.24 -8.27 13.31
N GLN A 155 7.07 -8.61 14.29
CA GLN A 155 7.41 -7.68 15.38
C GLN A 155 8.23 -6.50 14.86
N LEU A 156 9.15 -6.72 13.91
CA LEU A 156 9.90 -5.67 13.24
C LEU A 156 8.97 -4.66 12.57
N SER A 157 8.01 -5.12 11.74
CA SER A 157 7.06 -4.22 11.08
C SER A 157 6.25 -3.39 12.08
N THR A 158 5.77 -4.01 13.17
CA THR A 158 5.08 -3.29 14.26
C THR A 158 5.99 -2.22 14.90
N MET A 159 7.23 -2.58 15.23
CA MET A 159 8.19 -1.63 15.83
C MET A 159 8.52 -0.46 14.90
N LEU A 160 8.69 -0.73 13.60
CA LEU A 160 8.99 0.31 12.60
C LEU A 160 7.84 1.29 12.45
N SER A 161 6.60 0.79 12.38
CA SER A 161 5.40 1.62 12.33
C SER A 161 5.24 2.46 13.60
N ASP A 162 5.30 1.83 14.79
CA ASP A 162 4.95 2.49 16.06
C ASP A 162 5.99 3.52 16.51
N LYS A 163 7.29 3.25 16.27
CA LYS A 163 8.37 4.10 16.77
C LYS A 163 8.95 5.06 15.75
N TYR A 164 8.89 4.68 14.48
CA TYR A 164 9.64 5.40 13.44
C TYR A 164 8.75 5.90 12.31
N ASP A 165 7.44 5.59 12.35
CA ASP A 165 6.49 5.89 11.26
C ASP A 165 6.98 5.36 9.90
N ILE A 166 7.60 4.18 9.92
CA ILE A 166 8.13 3.50 8.74
C ILE A 166 7.26 2.29 8.43
N SER A 167 6.65 2.29 7.25
CA SER A 167 5.98 1.11 6.69
C SER A 167 6.91 0.37 5.73
N ILE A 168 6.96 -0.95 5.87
CA ILE A 168 7.68 -1.82 4.94
C ILE A 168 6.85 -1.93 3.66
N PRO A 169 7.40 -1.67 2.46
CA PRO A 169 6.68 -1.88 1.21
C PRO A 169 6.14 -3.30 1.08
N LEU A 170 4.86 -3.45 0.67
CA LEU A 170 4.17 -4.73 0.53
C LEU A 170 4.09 -5.54 1.84
N GLU A 171 4.02 -4.84 2.98
CA GLU A 171 3.98 -5.50 4.30
C GLU A 171 2.75 -6.38 4.52
N ASP A 172 1.67 -6.13 3.79
CA ASP A 172 0.46 -6.96 3.74
C ASP A 172 0.77 -8.42 3.41
N LEU A 173 1.80 -8.71 2.61
CA LEU A 173 2.26 -10.08 2.34
C LEU A 173 2.70 -10.83 3.62
N PHE A 174 3.13 -10.10 4.64
CA PHE A 174 3.52 -10.65 5.94
C PHE A 174 2.35 -10.77 6.92
N TRP A 175 1.20 -10.13 6.62
CA TRP A 175 0.03 -10.10 7.49
C TRP A 175 -1.11 -10.99 7.04
N TRP A 176 -1.25 -11.30 5.74
CA TRP A 176 -2.26 -12.23 5.25
C TRP A 176 -2.25 -13.56 6.03
N GLY A 177 -3.42 -14.00 6.49
CA GLY A 177 -3.55 -15.21 7.30
C GLY A 177 -3.05 -15.09 8.74
N THR A 178 -2.89 -13.86 9.25
CA THR A 178 -2.63 -13.57 10.67
C THR A 178 -3.79 -12.77 11.27
N GLU A 179 -3.85 -12.67 12.60
CA GLU A 179 -4.88 -11.90 13.31
C GLU A 179 -4.87 -10.39 12.98
N LYS A 180 -3.81 -9.89 12.35
CA LYS A 180 -3.74 -8.48 11.92
C LYS A 180 -4.62 -8.17 10.72
N VAL A 181 -4.92 -9.16 9.88
CA VAL A 181 -5.89 -9.03 8.78
C VAL A 181 -7.21 -9.61 9.25
N ASN A 182 -8.14 -8.71 9.57
CA ASN A 182 -9.44 -9.10 10.09
C ASN A 182 -10.48 -9.07 8.97
N SER A 183 -10.93 -10.25 8.53
CA SER A 183 -12.02 -10.38 7.55
C SER A 183 -13.36 -9.81 8.07
N SER A 184 -13.54 -9.68 9.38
CA SER A 184 -14.76 -9.05 9.95
C SER A 184 -14.87 -7.55 9.69
N ALA A 185 -13.79 -6.89 9.22
CA ALA A 185 -13.84 -5.50 8.78
C ALA A 185 -14.42 -5.36 7.36
N ILE A 186 -14.57 -6.45 6.63
CA ILE A 186 -15.15 -6.47 5.28
C ILE A 186 -16.65 -6.22 5.37
N THR A 187 -17.13 -5.21 4.67
CA THR A 187 -18.54 -4.83 4.61
C THR A 187 -19.21 -5.22 3.28
N SER A 188 -18.43 -5.59 2.27
CA SER A 188 -18.91 -6.17 1.02
C SER A 188 -17.81 -7.04 0.43
N ALA A 189 -18.17 -8.20 -0.12
CA ALA A 189 -17.28 -9.13 -0.78
C ALA A 189 -17.99 -9.73 -1.99
N THR A 190 -17.33 -9.76 -3.15
CA THR A 190 -17.90 -10.25 -4.40
C THR A 190 -16.85 -11.00 -5.20
N GLU A 191 -17.19 -12.18 -5.69
CA GLU A 191 -16.43 -12.86 -6.73
C GLU A 191 -16.74 -12.21 -8.09
N ILE A 192 -15.71 -11.74 -8.79
CA ILE A 192 -15.87 -11.06 -10.09
C ILE A 192 -15.78 -12.05 -11.24
N GLY A 193 -14.82 -12.98 -11.18
CA GLY A 193 -14.65 -13.98 -12.23
C GLY A 193 -13.17 -14.22 -12.57
N PRO A 194 -12.93 -15.12 -13.56
CA PRO A 194 -11.57 -15.46 -13.97
C PRO A 194 -10.89 -14.29 -14.70
N ALA A 195 -9.58 -14.17 -14.50
CA ALA A 195 -8.74 -13.16 -15.12
C ALA A 195 -7.33 -13.70 -15.36
N ASP A 196 -6.58 -13.08 -16.26
CA ASP A 196 -5.16 -13.35 -16.47
C ASP A 196 -4.32 -12.21 -15.88
N VAL A 197 -3.26 -12.56 -15.15
CA VAL A 197 -2.25 -11.61 -14.68
C VAL A 197 -0.88 -12.11 -15.11
N LEU A 198 -0.29 -11.48 -16.10
CA LEU A 198 1.02 -11.82 -16.67
C LEU A 198 1.15 -13.32 -17.05
N GLY A 199 0.14 -13.88 -17.70
CA GLY A 199 0.10 -15.28 -18.12
C GLY A 199 -0.24 -16.27 -17.00
N THR A 200 -0.68 -15.77 -15.83
CA THR A 200 -1.16 -16.60 -14.73
C THR A 200 -2.68 -16.48 -14.60
N THR A 201 -3.38 -17.62 -14.68
CA THR A 201 -4.83 -17.66 -14.48
C THR A 201 -5.17 -17.41 -13.02
N CYS A 202 -6.02 -16.44 -12.76
CA CYS A 202 -6.44 -15.98 -11.45
C CYS A 202 -7.96 -15.93 -11.35
N GLN A 203 -8.47 -15.93 -10.12
CA GLN A 203 -9.81 -15.48 -9.80
C GLN A 203 -9.72 -14.09 -9.21
N GLN A 204 -10.54 -13.16 -9.72
CA GLN A 204 -10.62 -11.78 -9.23
C GLN A 204 -11.74 -11.67 -8.21
N TYR A 205 -11.46 -10.93 -7.13
CA TYR A 205 -12.40 -10.60 -6.07
C TYR A 205 -12.38 -9.10 -5.79
N ALA A 206 -13.53 -8.55 -5.41
CA ALA A 206 -13.69 -7.18 -4.96
C ALA A 206 -14.23 -7.13 -3.54
N PHE A 207 -13.65 -6.25 -2.73
CA PHE A 207 -13.99 -6.09 -1.33
C PHE A 207 -14.15 -4.62 -0.97
N ARG A 208 -14.98 -4.37 0.04
CA ARG A 208 -15.13 -3.07 0.66
C ARG A 208 -14.95 -3.16 2.16
N GLN A 209 -14.33 -2.15 2.73
CA GLN A 209 -14.26 -1.91 4.16
C GLN A 209 -14.27 -0.40 4.42
N GLU A 210 -14.39 0.02 5.67
CA GLU A 210 -14.41 1.43 6.00
C GLU A 210 -13.20 2.18 5.42
N GLY A 211 -13.46 3.18 4.57
CA GLY A 211 -12.46 4.03 3.93
C GLY A 211 -11.73 3.42 2.72
N LEU A 212 -11.99 2.17 2.36
CA LEU A 212 -11.29 1.47 1.29
C LEU A 212 -12.21 0.60 0.44
N ASP A 213 -12.06 0.68 -0.89
CA ASP A 213 -12.46 -0.35 -1.84
C ASP A 213 -11.19 -1.03 -2.35
N TRP A 214 -11.17 -2.36 -2.45
CA TRP A 214 -10.00 -3.04 -2.95
C TRP A 214 -10.34 -4.30 -3.74
N GLN A 215 -9.42 -4.71 -4.59
CA GLN A 215 -9.55 -5.86 -5.47
C GLN A 215 -8.27 -6.68 -5.39
N ILE A 216 -8.42 -8.00 -5.43
CA ILE A 216 -7.31 -8.93 -5.43
C ILE A 216 -7.51 -10.00 -6.50
N TRP A 217 -6.43 -10.37 -7.17
CA TRP A 217 -6.36 -11.48 -8.11
C TRP A 217 -5.56 -12.58 -7.47
N ILE A 218 -6.23 -13.69 -7.17
CA ILE A 218 -5.63 -14.86 -6.52
C ILE A 218 -5.42 -15.93 -7.57
N GLN A 219 -4.20 -16.44 -7.68
CA GLN A 219 -3.86 -17.53 -8.58
C GLN A 219 -4.72 -18.75 -8.32
N LEU A 220 -5.25 -19.36 -9.38
CA LEU A 220 -5.96 -20.63 -9.31
C LEU A 220 -4.99 -21.81 -9.16
N GLY A 221 -5.47 -22.91 -8.56
CA GLY A 221 -4.72 -24.14 -8.35
C GLY A 221 -4.16 -24.29 -6.93
N GLU A 222 -3.13 -25.12 -6.78
CA GLU A 222 -2.58 -25.53 -5.48
C GLU A 222 -1.88 -24.40 -4.71
N ASN A 223 -1.41 -23.38 -5.40
CA ASN A 223 -0.65 -22.28 -4.83
C ASN A 223 -1.46 -20.98 -4.95
N PRO A 224 -2.43 -20.71 -4.07
CA PRO A 224 -3.27 -19.50 -4.14
C PRO A 224 -2.49 -18.27 -3.70
N LEU A 225 -1.65 -17.75 -4.60
CA LEU A 225 -0.82 -16.57 -4.37
C LEU A 225 -1.53 -15.31 -4.88
N PRO A 226 -1.41 -14.16 -4.20
CA PRO A 226 -1.85 -12.89 -4.76
C PRO A 226 -0.96 -12.54 -5.96
N ARG A 227 -1.59 -12.25 -7.12
CA ARG A 227 -0.88 -11.85 -8.34
C ARG A 227 -1.05 -10.37 -8.64
N LYS A 228 -2.14 -9.78 -8.20
CA LYS A 228 -2.39 -8.34 -8.31
C LYS A 228 -3.27 -7.88 -7.15
N LEU A 229 -3.00 -6.67 -6.67
CA LEU A 229 -3.80 -5.95 -5.67
C LEU A 229 -4.07 -4.55 -6.20
N VAL A 230 -5.28 -4.05 -6.03
CA VAL A 230 -5.65 -2.65 -6.28
C VAL A 230 -6.44 -2.16 -5.08
N ILE A 231 -6.05 -1.00 -4.54
CA ILE A 231 -6.71 -0.38 -3.40
C ILE A 231 -7.09 1.04 -3.79
N THR A 232 -8.33 1.41 -3.51
CA THR A 232 -8.86 2.76 -3.72
C THR A 232 -9.22 3.36 -2.37
N THR A 233 -8.64 4.50 -2.03
CA THR A 233 -9.00 5.26 -0.83
C THR A 233 -10.32 5.97 -1.09
N THR A 234 -11.37 5.68 -0.29
CA THR A 234 -12.72 6.24 -0.50
C THR A 234 -13.01 7.45 0.39
N THR A 235 -12.15 7.73 1.35
CA THR A 235 -12.24 8.92 2.23
C THR A 235 -11.75 10.20 1.56
N ASP A 236 -11.01 10.09 0.44
CA ASP A 236 -10.58 11.20 -0.39
C ASP A 236 -11.50 11.32 -1.62
N ALA A 237 -11.99 12.52 -1.90
CA ALA A 237 -12.87 12.79 -3.06
C ALA A 237 -12.21 12.45 -4.40
N SER A 238 -10.88 12.56 -4.50
CA SER A 238 -10.09 12.19 -5.68
C SER A 238 -9.95 10.69 -5.85
N ARG A 239 -10.31 9.88 -4.82
CA ARG A 239 -10.26 8.40 -4.82
C ARG A 239 -8.92 7.84 -5.32
N PRO A 240 -7.77 8.27 -4.75
CA PRO A 240 -6.47 7.82 -5.22
C PRO A 240 -6.31 6.32 -5.06
N GLN A 241 -5.58 5.72 -6.02
CA GLN A 241 -5.36 4.30 -6.06
C GLN A 241 -3.90 3.94 -5.77
N TYR A 242 -3.75 2.76 -5.21
CA TYR A 242 -2.51 2.01 -5.14
C TYR A 242 -2.70 0.67 -5.84
N SER A 243 -1.75 0.25 -6.65
CA SER A 243 -1.76 -1.09 -7.22
C SER A 243 -0.39 -1.76 -7.08
N ALA A 244 -0.41 -3.09 -7.01
CA ALA A 244 0.78 -3.92 -7.03
C ALA A 244 0.54 -5.15 -7.91
N VAL A 245 1.52 -5.49 -8.76
CA VAL A 245 1.52 -6.72 -9.55
C VAL A 245 2.73 -7.55 -9.12
N TYR A 246 2.49 -8.81 -8.73
CA TYR A 246 3.47 -9.67 -8.06
C TYR A 246 3.96 -10.79 -8.96
N MET A 247 5.28 -11.00 -8.98
CA MET A 247 5.96 -12.13 -9.61
C MET A 247 6.66 -12.93 -8.51
N TRP A 248 6.18 -14.15 -8.27
CA TRP A 248 6.64 -15.02 -7.18
C TRP A 248 7.69 -16.01 -7.64
N ASP A 249 8.71 -16.21 -6.80
CA ASP A 249 9.64 -17.32 -6.79
C ASP A 249 9.62 -17.97 -5.41
N LEU A 250 9.14 -19.20 -5.33
CA LEU A 250 8.99 -19.95 -4.07
C LEU A 250 10.22 -20.80 -3.71
N ALA A 251 11.23 -20.82 -4.60
CA ALA A 251 12.47 -21.56 -4.38
C ALA A 251 13.70 -20.68 -4.76
N PRO A 252 13.81 -19.45 -4.20
CA PRO A 252 14.88 -18.55 -4.59
C PRO A 252 16.25 -19.07 -4.15
N SER A 253 17.23 -18.95 -5.03
CA SER A 253 18.62 -19.19 -4.66
C SER A 253 19.23 -17.96 -4.00
N TYR A 254 19.82 -18.11 -2.84
CA TYR A 254 20.49 -17.04 -2.08
C TYR A 254 21.55 -17.63 -1.14
N ASN A 255 22.38 -16.76 -0.56
CA ASN A 255 23.25 -17.07 0.58
C ASN A 255 22.89 -16.20 1.78
N GLU A 256 23.35 -16.54 2.97
CA GLU A 256 23.04 -15.80 4.22
C GLU A 256 23.56 -14.35 4.17
N ALA A 257 24.61 -14.05 3.42
CA ALA A 257 25.12 -12.69 3.25
C ALA A 257 24.11 -11.76 2.55
N ALA A 258 23.10 -12.32 1.87
CA ALA A 258 22.01 -11.52 1.26
C ALA A 258 21.22 -10.68 2.28
N PHE A 259 21.20 -11.11 3.55
CA PHE A 259 20.45 -10.44 4.62
C PHE A 259 21.33 -9.57 5.54
N VAL A 260 22.63 -9.54 5.30
CA VAL A 260 23.60 -8.79 6.11
C VAL A 260 24.00 -7.52 5.38
N PHE A 261 23.96 -6.39 6.08
CA PHE A 261 24.39 -5.12 5.51
C PHE A 261 25.91 -4.97 5.63
N ASP A 262 26.57 -4.83 4.49
CA ASP A 262 27.96 -4.41 4.37
C ASP A 262 27.97 -3.00 3.76
N PRO A 263 28.37 -1.95 4.54
CA PRO A 263 28.33 -0.59 4.06
C PRO A 263 29.23 -0.38 2.84
N PRO A 264 28.68 0.08 1.69
CA PRO A 264 29.51 0.45 0.55
C PRO A 264 30.52 1.55 0.89
N ALA A 265 31.63 1.59 0.19
CA ALA A 265 32.63 2.66 0.33
C ALA A 265 31.96 4.04 0.18
N GLY A 266 32.17 4.94 1.12
CA GLY A 266 31.59 6.28 1.14
C GLY A 266 30.19 6.36 1.78
N ALA A 267 29.56 5.25 2.16
CA ALA A 267 28.29 5.29 2.88
C ALA A 267 28.46 5.81 4.31
N LEU A 268 27.61 6.76 4.70
CA LEU A 268 27.67 7.42 6.00
C LEU A 268 26.56 6.94 6.91
N LYS A 269 26.91 6.58 8.14
CA LYS A 269 25.94 6.18 9.17
C LYS A 269 25.28 7.40 9.79
N ILE A 270 23.97 7.37 9.90
CA ILE A 270 23.16 8.39 10.59
C ILE A 270 22.27 7.73 11.64
N PRO A 271 21.83 8.46 12.68
CA PRO A 271 20.79 7.97 13.57
C PRO A 271 19.43 7.91 12.84
N LEU A 272 18.62 6.90 13.16
CA LEU A 272 17.22 6.86 12.77
C LEU A 272 16.39 7.63 13.81
N ALA A 273 15.75 8.71 13.39
CA ALA A 273 14.90 9.51 14.28
C ALA A 273 13.57 8.77 14.57
N THR A 274 13.10 8.87 15.82
CA THR A 274 11.75 8.41 16.19
C THR A 274 10.68 9.40 15.70
N ALA A 275 9.46 8.94 15.49
CA ALA A 275 8.35 9.77 15.02
C ALA A 275 8.09 10.99 15.90
N ASP A 276 8.23 10.85 17.24
CA ASP A 276 8.04 11.95 18.20
C ASP A 276 9.06 13.08 18.09
N LYS A 277 10.19 12.84 17.41
CA LYS A 277 11.25 13.84 17.19
C LYS A 277 11.23 14.46 15.79
N ALA A 278 10.44 13.94 14.89
CA ALA A 278 10.30 14.46 13.52
C ALA A 278 9.33 15.66 13.43
N GLY A 279 8.63 16.00 14.51
CA GLY A 279 7.64 17.07 14.58
C GLY A 279 8.09 18.39 15.26
N ASN A 280 9.40 18.58 15.51
CA ASN A 280 9.96 19.83 16.03
C ASN A 280 10.94 20.48 15.06
#